data_f9a266ba9981f1ab6e90fdac87c78889
#
_entry.id   f9a266ba9981f1ab6e90fdac87c78889
#
_cell.length_a   1.000
_cell.length_b   1.000
_cell.length_c   1.000
_cell.angle_alpha   90.00
_cell.angle_beta   90.00
_cell.angle_gamma   90.00
#
_symmetry.space_group_name_H-M   'P 1'
#
loop_
_entity.id
_entity.type
_entity.pdbx_description
1 polymer ?
#
loop_
_entity_poly.entity_id
_entity_poly.type
_entity_poly.pdbx_seq_one_letter_code
_entity_poly.pdbx_strand_id
1 'polypeptide(L)'
;IIEISQNDLTLRIAPTITGERFEIAIRRSSAILTMDGTQEPTTIKIVLQGGGEAPDILPDEPGGIEYEFDSTPVPSPEIITLEKNEMEHLRILSYNVRQNGLFDPERQAEFERIIKALEPDIMGFQEAYDDNDTNDVNDIEALFEDWFPGVNWHVSSEWNGNFVVSRYPILYQGNHSWRSMGVLLDTEEDLGTPLFFINSHFSCCDANDNRQEQVDELMSFVRDLKNGLGPFTLEYGTPIVHVG
;
A
#
# COMPACT_ATOMS: atom_id res chain seq x y z
N ILE A 1 13.47 10.34 36.34
CA ILE A 1 13.57 10.09 34.90
C ILE A 1 13.79 8.60 34.76
N ILE A 2 12.92 7.92 34.05
CA ILE A 2 13.08 6.50 33.70
C ILE A 2 13.57 6.48 32.26
N GLU A 3 14.74 5.89 32.01
CA GLU A 3 15.21 5.62 30.67
C GLU A 3 14.41 4.43 30.10
N ILE A 4 13.75 4.65 28.98
CA ILE A 4 12.87 3.67 28.36
C ILE A 4 13.46 3.32 26.99
N SER A 5 13.62 2.04 26.73
CA SER A 5 14.10 1.60 25.43
C SER A 5 13.03 1.73 24.33
N GLN A 6 13.47 1.87 23.11
CA GLN A 6 12.60 1.91 21.94
C GLN A 6 11.65 0.68 21.87
N ASN A 7 12.14 -0.49 22.27
CA ASN A 7 11.36 -1.74 22.24
C ASN A 7 10.23 -1.75 23.28
N ASP A 8 10.43 -1.07 24.41
CA ASP A 8 9.44 -1.03 25.49
C ASP A 8 8.27 -0.10 25.16
N LEU A 9 8.43 0.84 24.24
CA LEU A 9 7.41 1.80 23.83
C LEU A 9 6.52 1.33 22.69
N THR A 10 6.79 0.17 22.09
CA THR A 10 6.16 -0.23 20.82
C THR A 10 6.24 0.91 19.79
N LEU A 11 7.42 1.47 19.67
CA LEU A 11 7.69 2.64 18.83
C LEU A 11 7.79 2.20 17.37
N ARG A 12 7.14 2.95 16.48
CA ARG A 12 7.31 2.82 15.04
C ARG A 12 7.82 4.14 14.48
N ILE A 13 8.79 4.04 13.60
CA ILE A 13 9.36 5.20 12.90
C ILE A 13 9.19 4.99 11.40
N ALA A 14 8.67 6.00 10.73
CA ALA A 14 8.51 6.01 9.27
C ALA A 14 8.89 7.40 8.72
N PRO A 15 9.48 7.48 7.54
CA PRO A 15 10.11 6.38 6.82
C PRO A 15 11.38 5.90 7.52
N THR A 16 11.73 4.64 7.35
CA THR A 16 12.98 4.05 7.88
C THR A 16 14.23 4.50 7.12
N ILE A 17 14.05 5.21 6.01
CA ILE A 17 15.12 5.71 5.15
C ILE A 17 15.53 7.11 5.62
N THR A 18 16.82 7.39 5.59
CA THR A 18 17.40 8.68 5.94
C THR A 18 16.78 9.82 5.14
N GLY A 19 15.96 10.62 5.80
CA GLY A 19 15.34 11.81 5.26
C GLY A 19 15.35 12.94 6.30
N GLU A 20 15.12 14.18 5.85
CA GLU A 20 15.03 15.34 6.74
C GLU A 20 13.75 15.35 7.57
N ARG A 21 12.82 14.43 7.30
CA ARG A 21 11.54 14.31 8.00
C ARG A 21 11.26 12.85 8.33
N PHE A 22 10.79 12.62 9.53
CA PHE A 22 10.34 11.30 9.99
C PHE A 22 9.12 11.45 10.89
N GLU A 23 8.33 10.40 10.97
CA GLU A 23 7.17 10.31 11.87
C GLU A 23 7.46 9.24 12.92
N ILE A 24 7.05 9.49 14.15
CA ILE A 24 7.15 8.55 15.25
C ILE A 24 5.75 8.23 15.75
N ALA A 25 5.39 6.94 15.72
CA ALA A 25 4.17 6.46 16.34
C ALA A 25 4.50 5.76 17.68
N ILE A 26 3.89 6.22 18.75
CA ILE A 26 4.04 5.65 20.11
C ILE A 26 2.66 5.14 20.53
N ARG A 27 2.59 3.87 20.95
CA ARG A 27 1.35 3.32 21.48
C ARG A 27 1.08 3.91 22.86
N ARG A 28 0.02 4.70 23.00
CA ARG A 28 -0.39 5.36 24.25
C ARG A 28 -0.65 4.38 25.39
N SER A 29 -1.22 3.21 25.10
CA SER A 29 -1.51 2.15 26.08
C SER A 29 -0.33 1.23 26.38
N SER A 30 0.92 1.60 26.02
CA SER A 30 2.07 0.77 26.42
C SER A 30 2.22 0.77 27.94
N ALA A 31 2.55 -0.39 28.52
CA ALA A 31 2.65 -0.58 29.97
C ALA A 31 3.59 0.43 30.66
N ILE A 32 4.60 0.88 29.94
CA ILE A 32 5.58 1.86 30.44
C ILE A 32 5.01 3.26 30.53
N LEU A 33 4.14 3.66 29.61
CA LEU A 33 3.48 4.96 29.66
C LEU A 33 2.36 5.00 30.70
N THR A 34 1.79 3.86 31.04
CA THR A 34 0.71 3.75 32.03
C THR A 34 1.23 3.56 33.47
N MET A 35 2.55 3.49 33.67
CA MET A 35 3.28 3.36 34.95
C MET A 35 2.78 2.25 35.90
N ASP A 36 1.52 2.22 36.22
CA ASP A 36 0.83 1.22 37.05
C ASP A 36 -0.21 0.39 36.26
N GLY A 37 -0.30 0.62 34.96
CA GLY A 37 -1.24 -0.08 34.08
C GLY A 37 -2.71 0.37 34.20
N THR A 38 -3.00 1.40 34.98
CA THR A 38 -4.37 1.81 35.28
C THR A 38 -4.81 3.11 34.61
N GLN A 39 -3.87 3.97 34.23
CA GLN A 39 -4.19 5.27 33.64
C GLN A 39 -3.24 5.62 32.49
N GLU A 40 -3.84 5.95 31.34
CA GLU A 40 -3.07 6.48 30.21
C GLU A 40 -2.60 7.91 30.46
N PRO A 41 -1.38 8.28 30.03
CA PRO A 41 -0.89 9.63 30.18
C PRO A 41 -1.72 10.62 29.35
N THR A 42 -1.92 11.82 29.88
CA THR A 42 -2.52 12.94 29.16
C THR A 42 -1.50 13.77 28.42
N THR A 43 -0.27 13.78 28.89
CA THR A 43 0.87 14.50 28.28
C THR A 43 2.12 13.65 28.29
N ILE A 44 2.94 13.84 27.28
CA ILE A 44 4.30 13.29 27.24
C ILE A 44 5.30 14.39 26.84
N LYS A 45 6.56 14.21 27.25
CA LYS A 45 7.67 15.03 26.77
C LYS A 45 8.61 14.19 25.93
N ILE A 46 8.92 14.71 24.76
CA ILE A 46 9.78 14.04 23.77
C ILE A 46 11.10 14.82 23.67
N VAL A 47 12.19 14.10 23.83
CA VAL A 47 13.55 14.60 23.60
C VAL A 47 14.22 13.64 22.63
N LEU A 48 14.79 14.15 21.57
CA LEU A 48 15.60 13.38 20.63
C LEU A 48 17.07 13.63 20.96
N GLN A 49 17.83 12.58 21.16
CA GLN A 49 19.24 12.68 21.47
C GLN A 49 20.07 11.87 20.46
N GLY A 50 21.00 12.55 19.80
CA GLY A 50 21.96 11.91 18.91
C GLY A 50 22.93 11.02 19.70
N GLY A 51 23.49 9.99 19.07
CA GLY A 51 24.57 9.18 19.63
C GLY A 51 25.92 9.85 19.43
N GLY A 52 26.87 9.59 20.34
CA GLY A 52 28.25 10.06 20.23
C GLY A 52 28.81 10.72 21.51
N GLU A 53 30.06 11.15 21.44
CA GLU A 53 30.74 11.78 22.59
C GLU A 53 30.19 13.18 22.92
N ALA A 54 29.59 13.86 21.98
CA ALA A 54 28.86 15.13 22.15
C ALA A 54 27.50 15.01 21.48
N PRO A 55 26.51 14.39 22.15
CA PRO A 55 25.19 14.17 21.56
C PRO A 55 24.49 15.49 21.33
N ASP A 56 23.96 15.64 20.14
CA ASP A 56 23.00 16.70 19.81
C ASP A 56 21.66 16.37 20.45
N ILE A 57 21.01 17.35 21.07
CA ILE A 57 19.73 17.18 21.78
C ILE A 57 18.72 18.13 21.16
N LEU A 58 17.59 17.59 20.75
CA LEU A 58 16.47 18.35 20.18
C LEU A 58 15.22 18.20 21.06
N PRO A 59 14.52 19.30 21.38
CA PRO A 59 14.93 20.69 21.13
C PRO A 59 16.06 21.10 22.06
N ASP A 60 16.83 22.11 21.67
CA ASP A 60 17.89 22.74 22.49
C ASP A 60 17.37 23.33 23.80
N GLU A 61 16.05 23.50 23.88
CA GLU A 61 15.38 24.01 25.08
C GLU A 61 15.26 22.94 26.18
N PRO A 62 15.57 23.27 27.42
CA PRO A 62 15.43 22.35 28.55
C PRO A 62 13.96 21.91 28.72
N GLY A 63 13.72 20.62 28.62
CA GLY A 63 12.42 20.04 28.94
C GLY A 63 11.71 19.31 27.80
N GLY A 64 12.26 19.34 26.59
CA GLY A 64 11.72 18.60 25.46
C GLY A 64 10.47 19.24 24.84
N ILE A 65 9.98 18.60 23.79
CA ILE A 65 8.68 18.95 23.17
C ILE A 65 7.58 18.33 24.01
N GLU A 66 6.72 19.15 24.58
CA GLU A 66 5.54 18.68 25.28
C GLU A 66 4.40 18.44 24.29
N TYR A 67 3.81 17.25 24.36
CA TYR A 67 2.65 16.85 23.57
C TYR A 67 1.52 16.46 24.51
N GLU A 68 0.39 17.13 24.36
CA GLU A 68 -0.86 16.79 25.06
C GLU A 68 -1.70 15.87 24.18
N PHE A 69 -2.09 14.72 24.74
CA PHE A 69 -2.97 13.80 24.01
C PHE A 69 -4.38 14.35 23.94
N ASP A 70 -4.89 14.49 22.75
CA ASP A 70 -6.30 14.76 22.53
C ASP A 70 -7.12 13.54 23.00
N SER A 71 -7.88 13.74 24.06
CA SER A 71 -8.80 12.73 24.62
C SER A 71 -10.20 12.83 24.04
N THR A 72 -10.42 13.74 23.07
CA THR A 72 -11.69 13.83 22.37
C THR A 72 -11.98 12.47 21.72
N PRO A 73 -13.13 11.84 21.99
CA PRO A 73 -13.46 10.60 21.30
C PRO A 73 -13.43 10.82 19.80
N VAL A 74 -12.61 10.03 19.11
CA VAL A 74 -12.67 10.01 17.65
C VAL A 74 -14.10 9.63 17.28
N PRO A 75 -14.83 10.45 16.51
CA PRO A 75 -16.16 10.09 16.09
C PRO A 75 -16.11 8.71 15.46
N SER A 76 -17.09 7.87 15.79
CA SER A 76 -17.20 6.56 15.15
C SER A 76 -17.13 6.78 13.66
N PRO A 77 -16.27 6.05 12.92
CA PRO A 77 -16.24 6.17 11.49
C PRO A 77 -17.66 5.96 10.95
N GLU A 78 -18.06 6.78 10.02
CA GLU A 78 -19.31 6.56 9.30
C GLU A 78 -19.32 5.11 8.80
N ILE A 79 -20.47 4.46 8.87
CA ILE A 79 -20.62 3.12 8.31
C ILE A 79 -20.41 3.29 6.82
N ILE A 80 -19.26 2.83 6.34
CA ILE A 80 -18.97 2.80 4.89
C ILE A 80 -19.91 1.74 4.32
N THR A 81 -20.88 2.16 3.55
CA THR A 81 -21.72 1.25 2.78
C THR A 81 -20.88 0.65 1.63
N LEU A 82 -21.18 -0.58 1.23
CA LEU A 82 -20.57 -1.17 0.02
C LEU A 82 -21.20 -0.63 -1.28
N GLU A 83 -22.18 0.26 -1.15
CA GLU A 83 -22.76 0.94 -2.30
C GLU A 83 -21.72 1.83 -2.97
N LYS A 84 -21.57 1.67 -4.26
CA LYS A 84 -20.67 2.47 -5.08
C LYS A 84 -21.45 3.63 -5.69
N ASN A 85 -20.94 4.84 -5.50
CA ASN A 85 -21.38 5.99 -6.28
C ASN A 85 -20.43 6.15 -7.47
N GLU A 86 -20.87 5.76 -8.65
CA GLU A 86 -20.07 5.79 -9.89
C GLU A 86 -19.51 7.18 -10.23
N MET A 87 -20.14 8.23 -9.71
CA MET A 87 -19.72 9.63 -9.96
C MET A 87 -18.64 10.11 -8.96
N GLU A 88 -18.42 9.41 -7.85
CA GLU A 88 -17.60 9.90 -6.75
C GLU A 88 -16.59 8.88 -6.25
N HIS A 89 -16.77 7.59 -6.57
CA HIS A 89 -15.98 6.52 -6.00
C HIS A 89 -15.21 5.72 -7.07
N LEU A 90 -13.91 5.71 -6.95
CA LEU A 90 -13.06 4.72 -7.62
C LEU A 90 -12.87 3.52 -6.69
N ARG A 91 -13.31 2.36 -7.12
CA ARG A 91 -13.19 1.13 -6.32
C ARG A 91 -12.00 0.29 -6.76
N ILE A 92 -11.11 0.04 -5.81
CA ILE A 92 -9.89 -0.73 -6.03
C ILE A 92 -9.95 -2.02 -5.22
N LEU A 93 -9.61 -3.14 -5.86
CA LEU A 93 -9.51 -4.45 -5.24
C LEU A 93 -8.07 -4.94 -5.26
N SER A 94 -7.54 -5.35 -4.10
CA SER A 94 -6.32 -6.16 -4.00
C SER A 94 -6.71 -7.56 -3.54
N TYR A 95 -6.30 -8.59 -4.30
CA TYR A 95 -6.72 -9.95 -4.01
C TYR A 95 -5.66 -10.98 -4.39
N ASN A 96 -5.03 -11.58 -3.37
CA ASN A 96 -4.25 -12.80 -3.57
C ASN A 96 -5.22 -13.96 -3.78
N VAL A 97 -5.23 -14.53 -4.99
CA VAL A 97 -6.18 -15.58 -5.38
C VAL A 97 -5.66 -17.00 -5.16
N ARG A 98 -4.50 -17.11 -4.56
CA ARG A 98 -3.85 -18.35 -4.15
C ARG A 98 -3.79 -19.40 -5.26
N GLN A 99 -2.63 -19.49 -5.90
CA GLN A 99 -2.32 -20.55 -6.85
C GLN A 99 -3.41 -20.74 -7.92
N ASN A 100 -3.54 -19.71 -8.76
CA ASN A 100 -4.46 -19.74 -9.90
C ASN A 100 -5.95 -19.92 -9.59
N GLY A 101 -6.38 -19.45 -8.42
CA GLY A 101 -7.77 -19.63 -7.98
C GLY A 101 -8.85 -19.12 -8.92
N LEU A 102 -8.53 -18.12 -9.76
CA LEU A 102 -9.49 -17.60 -10.76
C LEU A 102 -9.87 -18.64 -11.80
N PHE A 103 -9.01 -19.60 -12.09
CA PHE A 103 -9.20 -20.65 -13.10
C PHE A 103 -9.47 -22.02 -12.50
N ASP A 104 -9.44 -22.14 -11.18
CA ASP A 104 -9.82 -23.38 -10.49
C ASP A 104 -11.34 -23.61 -10.60
N PRO A 105 -11.81 -24.68 -11.29
CA PRO A 105 -13.23 -24.91 -11.48
C PRO A 105 -14.03 -25.05 -10.18
N GLU A 106 -13.39 -25.43 -9.09
CA GLU A 106 -14.03 -25.57 -7.78
C GLU A 106 -14.20 -24.24 -7.05
N ARG A 107 -13.48 -23.18 -7.48
CA ARG A 107 -13.42 -21.89 -6.81
C ARG A 107 -13.87 -20.70 -7.68
N GLN A 108 -13.86 -20.86 -8.98
CA GLN A 108 -14.11 -19.78 -9.95
C GLN A 108 -15.46 -19.09 -9.71
N ALA A 109 -16.52 -19.85 -9.43
CA ALA A 109 -17.86 -19.29 -9.19
C ALA A 109 -17.91 -18.39 -7.92
N GLU A 110 -17.11 -18.68 -6.90
CA GLU A 110 -17.00 -17.85 -5.71
C GLU A 110 -16.27 -16.56 -5.99
N PHE A 111 -15.17 -16.60 -6.76
CA PHE A 111 -14.46 -15.40 -7.20
C PHE A 111 -15.35 -14.50 -8.05
N GLU A 112 -16.04 -15.07 -9.05
CA GLU A 112 -16.99 -14.35 -9.88
C GLU A 112 -18.03 -13.62 -9.03
N ARG A 113 -18.67 -14.33 -8.09
CA ARG A 113 -19.69 -13.76 -7.21
C ARG A 113 -19.14 -12.61 -6.34
N ILE A 114 -17.95 -12.78 -5.78
CA ILE A 114 -17.31 -11.76 -4.95
C ILE A 114 -16.97 -10.52 -5.78
N ILE A 115 -16.32 -10.73 -6.93
CA ILE A 115 -15.88 -9.62 -7.79
C ILE A 115 -17.08 -8.87 -8.36
N LYS A 116 -18.13 -9.58 -8.80
CA LYS A 116 -19.39 -8.96 -9.25
C LYS A 116 -20.09 -8.16 -8.15
N ALA A 117 -20.08 -8.67 -6.91
CA ALA A 117 -20.70 -7.96 -5.78
C ALA A 117 -19.91 -6.72 -5.35
N LEU A 118 -18.61 -6.70 -5.59
CA LEU A 118 -17.74 -5.58 -5.25
C LEU A 118 -17.69 -4.52 -6.36
N GLU A 119 -17.94 -4.87 -7.60
CA GLU A 119 -17.92 -3.96 -8.77
C GLU A 119 -16.65 -3.08 -8.81
N PRO A 120 -15.44 -3.66 -8.77
CA PRO A 120 -14.21 -2.88 -8.77
C PRO A 120 -13.95 -2.25 -10.16
N ASP A 121 -13.27 -1.10 -10.17
CA ASP A 121 -12.80 -0.45 -11.38
C ASP A 121 -11.39 -0.87 -11.75
N ILE A 122 -10.56 -1.11 -10.72
CA ILE A 122 -9.17 -1.53 -10.86
C ILE A 122 -8.92 -2.67 -9.87
N MET A 123 -8.25 -3.70 -10.34
CA MET A 123 -7.89 -4.88 -9.53
C MET A 123 -6.42 -5.21 -9.67
N GLY A 124 -5.78 -5.49 -8.53
CA GLY A 124 -4.47 -6.10 -8.46
C GLY A 124 -4.59 -7.53 -7.93
N PHE A 125 -4.31 -8.52 -8.79
CA PHE A 125 -4.29 -9.92 -8.39
C PHE A 125 -2.87 -10.39 -8.15
N GLN A 126 -2.68 -11.21 -7.11
CA GLN A 126 -1.45 -11.92 -6.83
C GLN A 126 -1.73 -13.43 -6.85
N GLU A 127 -0.72 -14.21 -7.19
CA GLU A 127 -0.82 -15.66 -7.35
C GLU A 127 -1.91 -16.10 -8.35
N ALA A 128 -2.15 -15.31 -9.40
CA ALA A 128 -3.15 -15.63 -10.42
C ALA A 128 -2.69 -16.71 -11.43
N TYR A 129 -1.53 -17.30 -11.22
CA TYR A 129 -1.09 -18.54 -11.86
C TYR A 129 -0.28 -19.41 -10.88
N ASP A 130 -0.06 -20.66 -11.20
CA ASP A 130 0.92 -21.53 -10.55
C ASP A 130 2.03 -21.99 -11.51
N ASP A 131 3.05 -22.69 -11.01
CA ASP A 131 4.21 -23.13 -11.79
C ASP A 131 3.86 -24.08 -12.97
N ASN A 132 2.65 -24.60 -13.02
CA ASN A 132 2.16 -25.50 -14.05
C ASN A 132 1.16 -24.84 -15.00
N ASP A 133 0.85 -23.57 -14.79
CA ASP A 133 -0.20 -22.88 -15.48
C ASP A 133 0.32 -22.00 -16.59
N THR A 134 -0.39 -21.99 -17.69
CA THR A 134 -0.07 -21.21 -18.88
C THR A 134 -0.99 -20.03 -19.09
N ASN A 135 -1.85 -19.70 -18.11
CA ASN A 135 -2.78 -18.59 -18.23
C ASN A 135 -2.03 -17.28 -18.43
N ASP A 136 -2.48 -16.54 -19.41
CA ASP A 136 -1.89 -15.27 -19.81
C ASP A 136 -2.93 -14.12 -19.73
N VAL A 137 -2.55 -12.98 -20.25
CA VAL A 137 -3.42 -11.78 -20.33
C VAL A 137 -4.72 -12.09 -21.05
N ASN A 138 -4.68 -12.86 -22.15
CA ASN A 138 -5.87 -13.15 -22.96
C ASN A 138 -6.85 -14.05 -22.19
N ASP A 139 -6.35 -14.97 -21.37
CA ASP A 139 -7.19 -15.83 -20.54
C ASP A 139 -7.93 -15.03 -19.46
N ILE A 140 -7.25 -14.07 -18.84
CA ILE A 140 -7.88 -13.15 -17.87
C ILE A 140 -8.88 -12.23 -18.58
N GLU A 141 -8.54 -11.68 -19.75
CA GLU A 141 -9.46 -10.85 -20.54
C GLU A 141 -10.75 -11.63 -20.88
N ALA A 142 -10.59 -12.85 -21.41
CA ALA A 142 -11.72 -13.71 -21.75
C ALA A 142 -12.59 -14.04 -20.53
N LEU A 143 -11.98 -14.32 -19.37
CA LEU A 143 -12.69 -14.57 -18.13
C LEU A 143 -13.51 -13.36 -17.68
N PHE A 144 -12.94 -12.17 -17.76
CA PHE A 144 -13.61 -10.93 -17.36
C PHE A 144 -14.68 -10.50 -18.38
N GLU A 145 -14.50 -10.78 -19.67
CA GLU A 145 -15.54 -10.57 -20.69
C GLU A 145 -16.75 -11.48 -20.44
N ASP A 146 -16.52 -12.74 -20.02
CA ASP A 146 -17.60 -13.67 -19.63
C ASP A 146 -18.33 -13.20 -18.36
N TRP A 147 -17.57 -12.78 -17.35
CA TRP A 147 -18.16 -12.30 -16.09
C TRP A 147 -18.87 -10.96 -16.22
N PHE A 148 -18.38 -10.05 -17.06
CA PHE A 148 -18.90 -8.69 -17.22
C PHE A 148 -19.13 -8.34 -18.70
N PRO A 149 -20.09 -8.97 -19.35
CA PRO A 149 -20.31 -8.78 -20.79
C PRO A 149 -20.59 -7.30 -21.12
N GLY A 150 -19.86 -6.79 -22.09
CA GLY A 150 -20.00 -5.41 -22.57
C GLY A 150 -19.17 -4.38 -21.79
N VAL A 151 -18.39 -4.81 -20.80
CA VAL A 151 -17.37 -3.97 -20.16
C VAL A 151 -16.03 -4.22 -20.87
N ASN A 152 -15.37 -3.14 -21.27
CA ASN A 152 -14.04 -3.25 -21.87
C ASN A 152 -13.00 -3.29 -20.76
N TRP A 153 -12.41 -4.46 -20.52
CA TRP A 153 -11.36 -4.64 -19.55
C TRP A 153 -9.99 -4.58 -20.21
N HIS A 154 -9.05 -3.93 -19.55
CA HIS A 154 -7.65 -3.86 -19.93
C HIS A 154 -6.83 -4.63 -18.93
N VAL A 155 -6.03 -5.58 -19.40
CA VAL A 155 -5.25 -6.47 -18.55
C VAL A 155 -3.76 -6.27 -18.83
N SER A 156 -3.00 -6.26 -17.77
CA SER A 156 -1.55 -6.31 -17.80
C SER A 156 -1.07 -7.39 -16.85
N SER A 157 -0.06 -8.13 -17.25
CA SER A 157 0.59 -9.13 -16.41
C SER A 157 2.09 -8.97 -16.45
N GLU A 158 2.68 -9.30 -15.34
CA GLU A 158 4.12 -9.45 -15.20
C GLU A 158 4.43 -10.73 -14.41
N TRP A 159 5.66 -11.12 -14.38
CA TRP A 159 6.16 -12.31 -13.72
C TRP A 159 5.49 -12.58 -12.36
N ASN A 160 5.35 -13.86 -12.01
CA ASN A 160 4.87 -14.38 -10.72
C ASN A 160 3.36 -14.22 -10.46
N GLY A 161 2.52 -14.24 -11.49
CA GLY A 161 1.06 -14.24 -11.32
C GLY A 161 0.52 -12.93 -10.77
N ASN A 162 1.26 -11.84 -10.98
CA ASN A 162 0.75 -10.50 -10.75
C ASN A 162 0.00 -10.05 -11.99
N PHE A 163 -1.29 -9.73 -11.82
CA PHE A 163 -2.11 -9.15 -12.87
C PHE A 163 -2.73 -7.84 -12.39
N VAL A 164 -2.86 -6.92 -13.31
CA VAL A 164 -3.72 -5.74 -13.14
C VAL A 164 -4.83 -5.82 -14.15
N VAL A 165 -6.06 -5.72 -13.68
CA VAL A 165 -7.27 -5.68 -14.51
C VAL A 165 -7.95 -4.35 -14.26
N SER A 166 -8.22 -3.58 -15.30
CA SER A 166 -8.71 -2.22 -15.20
C SER A 166 -9.81 -1.92 -16.22
N ARG A 167 -10.81 -1.12 -15.83
CA ARG A 167 -11.77 -0.50 -16.76
C ARG A 167 -11.14 0.65 -17.54
N TYR A 168 -10.01 1.17 -17.07
CA TYR A 168 -9.28 2.26 -17.71
C TYR A 168 -8.18 1.74 -18.63
N PRO A 169 -7.97 2.40 -19.79
CA PRO A 169 -6.88 2.04 -20.69
C PRO A 169 -5.51 2.08 -20.00
N ILE A 170 -4.64 1.18 -20.39
CA ILE A 170 -3.26 1.13 -19.89
C ILE A 170 -2.38 1.96 -20.82
N LEU A 171 -1.86 3.10 -20.32
CA LEU A 171 -0.94 3.98 -21.04
C LEU A 171 0.51 3.48 -20.97
N TYR A 172 0.87 2.81 -19.88
CA TYR A 172 2.19 2.21 -19.67
C TYR A 172 2.06 1.00 -18.76
N GLN A 173 2.87 -0.01 -19.02
CA GLN A 173 3.09 -1.15 -18.14
C GLN A 173 4.57 -1.46 -18.04
N GLY A 174 5.02 -1.94 -16.89
CA GLY A 174 6.40 -2.36 -16.70
C GLY A 174 6.66 -3.01 -15.35
N ASN A 175 7.67 -3.85 -15.35
CA ASN A 175 8.19 -4.54 -14.19
C ASN A 175 9.26 -3.66 -13.52
N HIS A 176 9.17 -3.45 -12.22
CA HIS A 176 10.08 -2.55 -11.49
C HIS A 176 10.95 -3.30 -10.50
N SER A 177 10.52 -4.47 -10.10
CA SER A 177 11.27 -5.53 -9.48
C SER A 177 10.65 -6.85 -9.91
N TRP A 178 11.30 -7.94 -9.67
CA TRP A 178 10.76 -9.25 -10.05
C TRP A 178 9.46 -9.65 -9.31
N ARG A 179 8.99 -8.82 -8.36
CA ARG A 179 7.75 -9.01 -7.58
C ARG A 179 6.82 -7.81 -7.56
N SER A 180 7.10 -6.80 -8.36
CA SER A 180 6.25 -5.61 -8.46
C SER A 180 6.10 -5.17 -9.88
N MET A 181 4.87 -4.93 -10.28
CA MET A 181 4.54 -4.33 -11.57
C MET A 181 3.85 -2.99 -11.37
N GLY A 182 4.02 -2.09 -12.29
CA GLY A 182 3.33 -0.80 -12.32
C GLY A 182 2.67 -0.55 -13.66
N VAL A 183 1.48 -0.01 -13.61
CA VAL A 183 0.72 0.44 -14.77
C VAL A 183 0.33 1.90 -14.61
N LEU A 184 0.45 2.66 -15.67
CA LEU A 184 -0.13 3.99 -15.74
C LEU A 184 -1.49 3.87 -16.44
N LEU A 185 -2.55 4.25 -15.75
CA LEU A 185 -3.93 4.14 -16.23
C LEU A 185 -4.43 5.50 -16.69
N ASP A 186 -5.17 5.50 -17.79
CA ASP A 186 -5.87 6.70 -18.28
C ASP A 186 -7.16 6.90 -17.49
N THR A 187 -7.05 7.65 -16.42
CA THR A 187 -8.17 8.03 -15.54
C THR A 187 -8.52 9.52 -15.69
N GLU A 188 -8.08 10.18 -16.78
CA GLU A 188 -8.25 11.63 -16.94
C GLU A 188 -9.73 12.06 -16.93
N GLU A 189 -10.63 11.25 -17.50
CA GLU A 189 -12.05 11.57 -17.54
C GLU A 189 -12.66 11.65 -16.13
N ASP A 190 -12.28 10.73 -15.22
CA ASP A 190 -12.87 10.63 -13.89
C ASP A 190 -12.09 11.38 -12.82
N LEU A 191 -10.75 11.36 -12.89
CA LEU A 191 -9.87 11.95 -11.87
C LEU A 191 -9.21 13.26 -12.32
N GLY A 192 -9.30 13.63 -13.59
CA GLY A 192 -8.60 14.78 -14.16
C GLY A 192 -7.09 14.59 -14.31
N THR A 193 -6.59 13.40 -14.11
CA THR A 193 -5.17 13.03 -14.20
C THR A 193 -5.04 11.51 -14.36
N PRO A 194 -3.97 11.00 -15.00
CA PRO A 194 -3.64 9.58 -14.96
C PRO A 194 -3.40 9.09 -13.53
N LEU A 195 -3.61 7.80 -13.30
CA LEU A 195 -3.32 7.13 -12.02
C LEU A 195 -2.20 6.11 -12.22
N PHE A 196 -1.17 6.18 -11.38
CA PHE A 196 -0.13 5.16 -11.34
C PHE A 196 -0.48 4.08 -10.32
N PHE A 197 -0.80 2.89 -10.82
CA PHE A 197 -1.19 1.75 -10.01
C PHE A 197 -0.06 0.74 -9.94
N ILE A 198 0.29 0.32 -8.73
CA ILE A 198 1.35 -0.65 -8.45
C ILE A 198 0.74 -1.88 -7.80
N ASN A 199 1.01 -3.05 -8.35
CA ASN A 199 0.63 -4.33 -7.79
C ASN A 199 1.89 -5.12 -7.42
N SER A 200 2.01 -5.52 -6.15
CA SER A 200 3.19 -6.22 -5.63
C SER A 200 2.81 -7.54 -4.98
N HIS A 201 3.68 -8.53 -5.09
CA HIS A 201 3.62 -9.75 -4.30
C HIS A 201 5.00 -10.01 -3.71
N PHE A 202 5.34 -9.27 -2.67
CA PHE A 202 6.65 -9.35 -2.02
C PHE A 202 6.93 -10.73 -1.41
N SER A 203 8.22 -11.00 -1.20
CA SER A 203 8.68 -12.27 -0.61
C SER A 203 8.01 -12.54 0.73
N CYS A 204 7.49 -13.77 0.91
CA CYS A 204 6.80 -14.18 2.12
C CYS A 204 7.75 -14.56 3.26
N CYS A 205 7.17 -14.92 4.39
CA CYS A 205 7.78 -15.64 5.51
C CYS A 205 8.93 -14.87 6.16
N ASP A 206 10.08 -15.49 6.40
CA ASP A 206 11.23 -14.86 7.08
C ASP A 206 12.17 -14.08 6.15
N ALA A 207 11.76 -13.82 4.91
CA ALA A 207 12.57 -13.12 3.91
C ALA A 207 12.53 -11.60 4.05
N ASN A 208 12.83 -11.07 5.24
CA ASN A 208 12.78 -9.63 5.54
C ASN A 208 13.75 -8.83 4.66
N ASP A 209 14.97 -9.33 4.48
CA ASP A 209 15.99 -8.65 3.67
C ASP A 209 15.55 -8.54 2.21
N ASN A 210 14.97 -9.61 1.65
CA ASN A 210 14.45 -9.58 0.29
C ASN A 210 13.28 -8.59 0.15
N ARG A 211 12.38 -8.53 1.14
CA ARG A 211 11.29 -7.54 1.13
C ARG A 211 11.81 -6.11 1.18
N GLN A 212 12.84 -5.87 2.00
CA GLN A 212 13.46 -4.55 2.07
C GLN A 212 14.08 -4.16 0.71
N GLU A 213 14.82 -5.07 0.08
CA GLU A 213 15.40 -4.86 -1.24
C GLU A 213 14.31 -4.55 -2.29
N GLN A 214 13.24 -5.33 -2.32
CA GLN A 214 12.10 -5.14 -3.23
C GLN A 214 11.41 -3.78 -3.03
N VAL A 215 11.24 -3.35 -1.79
CA VAL A 215 10.69 -2.02 -1.48
C VAL A 215 11.66 -0.91 -1.91
N ASP A 216 12.95 -1.07 -1.67
CA ASP A 216 13.96 -0.08 -2.03
C ASP A 216 14.05 0.09 -3.56
N GLU A 217 13.96 -1.02 -4.33
CA GLU A 217 13.87 -1.00 -5.78
C GLU A 217 12.64 -0.24 -6.26
N LEU A 218 11.46 -0.57 -5.70
CA LEU A 218 10.21 0.11 -6.03
C LEU A 218 10.26 1.60 -5.73
N MET A 219 10.76 1.98 -4.55
CA MET A 219 10.88 3.39 -4.16
C MET A 219 11.88 4.14 -5.02
N SER A 220 12.97 3.48 -5.44
CA SER A 220 13.93 4.05 -6.38
C SER A 220 13.27 4.32 -7.73
N PHE A 221 12.52 3.36 -8.24
CA PHE A 221 11.79 3.52 -9.49
C PHE A 221 10.77 4.67 -9.46
N VAL A 222 9.94 4.74 -8.42
CA VAL A 222 8.97 5.84 -8.25
C VAL A 222 9.68 7.19 -8.18
N ARG A 223 10.82 7.26 -7.50
CA ARG A 223 11.65 8.49 -7.45
C ARG A 223 12.16 8.88 -8.83
N ASP A 224 12.64 7.89 -9.60
CA ASP A 224 13.16 8.13 -10.94
C ASP A 224 12.05 8.61 -11.89
N LEU A 225 10.85 8.03 -11.80
CA LEU A 225 9.68 8.52 -12.53
C LEU A 225 9.35 9.98 -12.20
N LYS A 226 9.37 10.36 -10.91
CA LYS A 226 9.12 11.75 -10.47
C LYS A 226 10.19 12.73 -10.93
N ASN A 227 11.39 12.25 -11.20
CA ASN A 227 12.51 13.06 -11.68
C ASN A 227 12.67 13.04 -13.21
N GLY A 228 11.77 12.38 -13.94
CA GLY A 228 11.84 12.24 -15.39
C GLY A 228 13.01 11.38 -15.88
N LEU A 229 13.50 10.48 -15.03
CA LEU A 229 14.59 9.54 -15.33
C LEU A 229 14.08 8.15 -15.74
N GLY A 230 12.78 7.94 -15.64
CA GLY A 230 12.11 6.69 -15.97
C GLY A 230 11.56 6.68 -17.40
N PRO A 231 10.82 5.62 -17.78
CA PRO A 231 10.22 5.48 -19.11
C PRO A 231 9.09 6.50 -19.39
N PHE A 232 8.56 7.12 -18.34
CA PHE A 232 7.63 8.25 -18.38
C PHE A 232 7.88 9.12 -17.16
N THR A 233 7.27 10.30 -17.12
CA THR A 233 7.37 11.22 -15.99
C THR A 233 6.06 11.20 -15.21
N LEU A 234 6.14 11.00 -13.89
CA LEU A 234 5.02 11.23 -12.99
C LEU A 234 4.94 12.73 -12.66
N GLU A 235 3.95 13.40 -13.21
CA GLU A 235 3.71 14.80 -12.93
C GLU A 235 3.36 15.03 -11.46
N TYR A 236 3.61 16.25 -10.98
CA TYR A 236 3.24 16.61 -9.62
C TYR A 236 1.71 16.51 -9.43
N GLY A 237 1.28 15.75 -8.43
CA GLY A 237 -0.14 15.53 -8.17
C GLY A 237 -0.70 14.26 -8.78
N THR A 238 0.04 13.53 -9.64
CA THR A 238 -0.39 12.20 -10.11
C THR A 238 -0.61 11.26 -8.93
N PRO A 239 -1.83 10.72 -8.73
CA PRO A 239 -2.08 9.76 -7.66
C PRO A 239 -1.30 8.47 -7.89
N ILE A 240 -0.78 7.92 -6.80
CA ILE A 240 -0.09 6.62 -6.78
C ILE A 240 -0.84 5.71 -5.82
N VAL A 241 -1.27 4.57 -6.30
CA VAL A 241 -1.90 3.52 -5.48
C VAL A 241 -1.03 2.29 -5.52
N HIS A 242 -0.67 1.79 -4.36
CA HIS A 242 0.09 0.55 -4.20
C HIS A 242 -0.72 -0.47 -3.43
N VAL A 243 -0.85 -1.68 -4.01
CA VAL A 243 -1.56 -2.83 -3.45
C VAL A 243 -0.68 -4.07 -3.48
N GLY A 244 -1.03 -5.09 -2.64
CA GLY A 244 -0.29 -6.35 -2.58
C GLY A 244 -0.51 -7.12 -1.30
#